data_ece0b4e5f6c1f5cfafb323d48686eedd
#
_entry.id   ece0b4e5f6c1f5cfafb323d48686eedd
#
_cell.length_a   1.000
_cell.length_b   1.000
_cell.length_c   1.000
_cell.angle_alpha   90.00
_cell.angle_beta   90.00
_cell.angle_gamma   90.00
#
_symmetry.space_group_name_H-M   'P 1'
#
loop_
_entity.id
_entity.type
_entity.pdbx_description
1 polymer ?
#
loop_
_entity_poly.entity_id
_entity_poly.type
_entity_poly.pdbx_seq_one_letter_code
_entity_poly.pdbx_strand_id
1 'polypeptide(L)'
;GSEMCIRDSVKEVEAGTPISYGGTFVAPEKMKIATIPVGYGDGYPRSLSNKGSVLIRGKRAKIVGRVCMDQFMVDVTDIPGAAFMDRVVLIGKDGKDEITVEELSKLSGRFNYEFVCCLGKRIPRVYTGGDFDLMK
;
A
#
# COMPACT_ATOMS: atom_id res chain seq x y z
N GLY A 1 -2.97 -14.15 -1.98
CA GLY A 1 -3.20 -12.73 -1.97
C GLY A 1 -2.10 -11.97 -2.68
N SER A 2 -2.26 -10.68 -2.75
CA SER A 2 -1.31 -9.80 -3.40
C SER A 2 -0.48 -9.09 -2.35
N GLU A 3 0.83 -9.20 -2.47
CA GLU A 3 1.77 -8.66 -1.49
C GLU A 3 2.89 -7.89 -2.14
N MET A 4 3.39 -6.91 -1.42
CA MET A 4 4.51 -6.10 -1.83
C MET A 4 5.37 -5.80 -0.61
N CYS A 5 6.43 -5.04 -0.81
CA CYS A 5 7.27 -4.56 0.29
C CYS A 5 7.30 -3.05 0.25
N ILE A 6 7.51 -2.43 1.41
CA ILE A 6 7.71 -0.99 1.46
C ILE A 6 8.95 -0.64 0.66
N ARG A 7 8.81 0.32 -0.25
CA ARG A 7 9.83 0.64 -1.23
C ARG A 7 11.05 1.35 -0.64
N ASP A 8 10.81 2.37 0.14
CA ASP A 8 11.87 3.21 0.67
C ASP A 8 11.76 3.25 2.18
N SER A 9 12.69 3.95 2.82
CA SER A 9 12.56 4.15 4.26
C SER A 9 11.27 4.92 4.54
N VAL A 10 10.68 4.64 5.68
CA VAL A 10 9.50 5.37 6.14
C VAL A 10 9.92 6.79 6.45
N LYS A 11 9.17 7.76 5.94
CA LYS A 11 9.48 9.18 6.14
C LYS A 11 8.54 9.81 7.14
N GLU A 12 9.10 10.69 7.95
CA GLU A 12 8.29 11.48 8.87
C GLU A 12 8.05 12.84 8.23
N VAL A 13 6.80 13.30 8.21
CA VAL A 13 6.45 14.59 7.63
C VAL A 13 5.77 15.46 8.66
N GLU A 14 5.93 16.76 8.52
CA GLU A 14 5.35 17.73 9.45
C GLU A 14 3.92 18.07 9.04
N ALA A 15 3.14 18.60 9.98
CA ALA A 15 1.80 19.08 9.70
C ALA A 15 1.86 20.11 8.56
N GLY A 16 0.89 20.05 7.66
CA GLY A 16 0.84 20.96 6.52
C GLY A 16 1.58 20.47 5.30
N THR A 17 2.27 19.33 5.38
CA THR A 17 3.01 18.78 4.25
C THR A 17 2.03 18.13 3.27
N PRO A 18 2.07 18.52 1.98
CA PRO A 18 1.26 17.84 0.97
C PRO A 18 1.85 16.48 0.66
N ILE A 19 0.98 15.49 0.55
CA ILE A 19 1.37 14.11 0.28
C ILE A 19 0.94 13.76 -1.13
N SER A 20 1.82 13.08 -1.85
CA SER A 20 1.51 12.59 -3.19
C SER A 20 1.43 13.71 -4.21
N TYR A 21 1.39 13.32 -5.46
CA TYR A 21 1.31 14.23 -6.59
C TYR A 21 -0.03 14.99 -6.55
N GLY A 22 0.04 16.29 -6.72
CA GLY A 22 -1.15 17.12 -6.75
C GLY A 22 -1.64 17.55 -5.37
N GLY A 23 -1.00 17.05 -4.30
CA GLY A 23 -1.32 17.50 -2.95
C GLY A 23 -2.75 17.25 -2.53
N THR A 24 -3.35 16.13 -2.96
CA THR A 24 -4.76 15.83 -2.62
C THR A 24 -4.94 15.47 -1.15
N PHE A 25 -3.85 15.26 -0.45
CA PHE A 25 -3.88 15.02 0.97
C PHE A 25 -2.83 15.92 1.61
N VAL A 26 -3.22 16.62 2.65
CA VAL A 26 -2.30 17.45 3.41
C VAL A 26 -2.25 16.91 4.83
N ALA A 27 -1.05 16.65 5.33
CA ALA A 27 -0.90 16.07 6.66
C ALA A 27 -1.50 17.01 7.70
N PRO A 28 -2.49 16.55 8.47
CA PRO A 28 -3.10 17.39 9.50
C PRO A 28 -2.22 17.54 10.73
N GLU A 29 -1.27 16.64 10.89
CA GLU A 29 -0.34 16.63 11.99
C GLU A 29 0.89 15.86 11.55
N LYS A 30 1.87 15.76 12.43
CA LYS A 30 3.08 15.00 12.13
C LYS A 30 2.72 13.54 11.86
N MET A 31 3.20 13.00 10.74
CA MET A 31 2.84 11.66 10.30
C MET A 31 4.06 10.89 9.80
N LYS A 32 3.93 9.56 9.82
CA LYS A 32 4.91 8.68 9.18
C LYS A 32 4.28 8.10 7.94
N ILE A 33 5.00 8.20 6.83
CA ILE A 33 4.50 7.82 5.50
C ILE A 33 5.39 6.75 4.89
N ALA A 34 4.76 5.71 4.35
CA ALA A 34 5.45 4.66 3.62
C ALA A 34 5.03 4.70 2.15
N THR A 35 5.96 4.38 1.25
CA THR A 35 5.70 4.33 -0.18
C THR A 35 5.55 2.88 -0.62
N ILE A 36 4.46 2.59 -1.33
CA ILE A 36 4.15 1.26 -1.83
C ILE A 36 4.34 1.27 -3.35
N PRO A 37 5.21 0.41 -3.90
CA PRO A 37 5.57 0.47 -5.33
C PRO A 37 4.58 -0.24 -6.24
N VAL A 38 3.32 0.13 -6.15
CA VAL A 38 2.23 -0.39 -6.97
C VAL A 38 1.33 0.78 -7.29
N GLY A 39 0.81 0.85 -8.49
CA GLY A 39 -0.09 1.92 -8.85
C GLY A 39 -1.07 1.49 -9.92
N TYR A 40 -1.74 2.49 -10.53
CA TYR A 40 -2.80 2.17 -11.48
C TYR A 40 -2.24 1.57 -12.77
N GLY A 41 -0.96 1.79 -13.07
CA GLY A 41 -0.30 1.13 -14.20
C GLY A 41 -0.22 -0.38 -14.01
N ASP A 42 -0.34 -0.85 -12.77
CA ASP A 42 -0.33 -2.27 -12.44
C ASP A 42 -1.76 -2.80 -12.26
N GLY A 43 -2.76 -1.96 -12.44
CA GLY A 43 -4.16 -2.34 -12.27
C GLY A 43 -4.77 -1.98 -10.93
N TYR A 44 -4.01 -1.35 -10.04
CA TYR A 44 -4.55 -0.96 -8.74
C TYR A 44 -5.50 0.24 -8.94
N PRO A 45 -6.73 0.18 -8.43
CA PRO A 45 -7.72 1.21 -8.76
C PRO A 45 -7.34 2.62 -8.27
N ARG A 46 -7.35 3.58 -9.19
CA ARG A 46 -7.11 4.98 -8.83
C ARG A 46 -8.16 5.52 -7.88
N SER A 47 -9.35 4.97 -7.95
CA SER A 47 -10.44 5.41 -7.10
C SER A 47 -10.23 5.06 -5.63
N LEU A 48 -9.21 4.28 -5.32
CA LEU A 48 -8.84 4.02 -3.93
C LEU A 48 -8.02 5.16 -3.32
N SER A 49 -7.71 6.18 -4.10
CA SER A 49 -7.00 7.37 -3.59
C SER A 49 -7.76 7.94 -2.39
N ASN A 50 -7.04 8.14 -1.29
CA ASN A 50 -7.60 8.64 -0.03
C ASN A 50 -8.73 7.78 0.57
N LYS A 51 -8.91 6.55 0.06
CA LYS A 51 -10.02 5.71 0.53
C LYS A 51 -9.60 4.33 0.99
N GLY A 52 -8.68 3.71 0.25
CA GLY A 52 -8.33 2.33 0.53
C GLY A 52 -7.34 2.19 1.67
N SER A 53 -7.04 0.94 1.98
CA SER A 53 -6.06 0.60 3.01
C SER A 53 -5.28 -0.63 2.58
N VAL A 54 -4.12 -0.81 3.18
CA VAL A 54 -3.33 -2.04 3.04
C VAL A 54 -3.00 -2.52 4.44
N LEU A 55 -2.43 -3.72 4.55
CA LEU A 55 -2.02 -4.25 5.85
C LEU A 55 -0.51 -4.28 5.94
N ILE A 56 0.02 -3.77 7.04
CA ILE A 56 1.44 -3.79 7.35
C ILE A 56 1.56 -4.20 8.80
N ARG A 57 2.33 -5.26 9.07
CA ARG A 57 2.51 -5.78 10.42
C ARG A 57 1.18 -6.08 11.11
N GLY A 58 0.20 -6.56 10.33
CA GLY A 58 -1.10 -6.93 10.86
C GLY A 58 -2.02 -5.77 11.15
N LYS A 59 -1.65 -4.57 10.73
CA LYS A 59 -2.46 -3.36 10.99
C LYS A 59 -2.79 -2.65 9.70
N ARG A 60 -3.93 -1.98 9.67
CA ARG A 60 -4.36 -1.23 8.51
C ARG A 60 -3.58 0.07 8.39
N ALA A 61 -3.09 0.34 7.19
CA ALA A 61 -2.45 1.60 6.84
C ALA A 61 -3.28 2.24 5.74
N LYS A 62 -3.81 3.41 6.01
CA LYS A 62 -4.72 4.07 5.07
C LYS A 62 -3.95 4.76 3.95
N ILE A 63 -4.47 4.65 2.74
CA ILE A 63 -3.89 5.35 1.59
C ILE A 63 -4.11 6.85 1.76
N VAL A 64 -3.05 7.62 1.63
CA VAL A 64 -3.10 9.08 1.71
C VAL A 64 -2.65 9.65 0.38
N GLY A 65 -3.45 10.53 -0.19
CA GLY A 65 -3.18 11.11 -1.49
C GLY A 65 -3.63 10.20 -2.62
N ARG A 66 -3.12 10.47 -3.79
CA ARG A 66 -3.51 9.76 -5.00
C ARG A 66 -2.74 8.48 -5.22
N VAL A 67 -3.43 7.50 -5.78
CA VAL A 67 -2.76 6.34 -6.35
C VAL A 67 -2.17 6.82 -7.68
N CYS A 68 -0.85 6.79 -7.77
CA CYS A 68 -0.14 7.22 -8.98
C CYS A 68 0.06 6.02 -9.91
N MET A 69 0.73 6.25 -11.03
CA MET A 69 0.91 5.19 -12.02
C MET A 69 1.70 4.01 -11.46
N ASP A 70 2.71 4.26 -10.65
CA ASP A 70 3.62 3.22 -10.18
C ASP A 70 3.78 3.15 -8.66
N GLN A 71 3.06 3.98 -7.93
CA GLN A 71 3.19 3.97 -6.47
C GLN A 71 2.02 4.69 -5.80
N PHE A 72 1.87 4.42 -4.52
CA PHE A 72 0.99 5.21 -3.66
C PHE A 72 1.58 5.24 -2.26
N MET A 73 1.04 6.11 -1.43
CA MET A 73 1.55 6.30 -0.08
C MET A 73 0.52 5.95 0.95
N VAL A 74 0.98 5.47 2.09
CA VAL A 74 0.09 5.09 3.19
C VAL A 74 0.60 5.68 4.50
N ASP A 75 -0.34 5.91 5.40
CA ASP A 75 -0.06 6.43 6.73
C ASP A 75 0.28 5.26 7.66
N VAL A 76 1.52 5.23 8.13
CA VAL A 76 1.99 4.19 9.05
C VAL A 76 2.29 4.77 10.44
N THR A 77 1.70 5.92 10.76
CA THR A 77 1.93 6.57 12.05
C THR A 77 1.64 5.65 13.23
N ASP A 78 0.57 4.86 13.11
CA ASP A 78 0.14 3.98 14.19
C ASP A 78 0.71 2.56 14.07
N ILE A 79 1.70 2.36 13.22
CA ILE A 79 2.33 1.05 13.04
C ILE A 79 3.79 1.16 13.46
N PRO A 80 4.08 1.02 14.74
CA PRO A 80 5.45 1.13 15.24
C PRO A 80 6.33 0.06 14.60
N GLY A 81 7.51 0.48 14.18
CA GLY A 81 8.46 -0.44 13.57
C GLY A 81 8.30 -0.61 12.06
N ALA A 82 7.28 -0.01 11.44
CA ALA A 82 7.14 -0.08 10.00
C ALA A 82 8.40 0.49 9.34
N ALA A 83 8.97 -0.24 8.39
CA ALA A 83 10.27 0.10 7.83
C ALA A 83 10.41 -0.42 6.41
N PHE A 84 11.48 0.03 5.75
CA PHE A 84 11.85 -0.43 4.41
C PHE A 84 11.83 -1.96 4.36
N MET A 85 11.25 -2.49 3.30
CA MET A 85 11.12 -3.92 3.01
C MET A 85 10.09 -4.66 3.86
N ASP A 86 9.37 -3.99 4.74
CA ASP A 86 8.26 -4.64 5.43
C ASP A 86 7.23 -5.12 4.43
N ARG A 87 6.66 -6.27 4.69
CA ARG A 87 5.63 -6.86 3.86
C ARG A 87 4.35 -6.03 3.90
N VAL A 88 3.79 -5.80 2.73
CA VAL A 88 2.54 -5.05 2.56
C VAL A 88 1.52 -5.95 1.90
N VAL A 89 0.40 -6.18 2.53
CA VAL A 89 -0.66 -7.02 1.98
C VAL A 89 -1.69 -6.11 1.34
N LEU A 90 -1.83 -6.23 0.03
CA LEU A 90 -2.80 -5.45 -0.75
C LEU A 90 -4.16 -6.12 -0.71
N ILE A 91 -4.17 -7.44 -0.83
CA ILE A 91 -5.37 -8.27 -0.74
C ILE A 91 -4.96 -9.53 0.02
N GLY A 92 -5.69 -9.87 1.07
CA GLY A 92 -5.40 -11.06 1.85
C GLY A 92 -5.35 -10.77 3.33
N LYS A 93 -4.82 -11.72 4.06
CA LYS A 93 -4.74 -11.64 5.52
C LYS A 93 -3.35 -11.28 6.01
N ASP A 94 -3.31 -10.54 7.09
CA ASP A 94 -2.08 -10.29 7.81
C ASP A 94 -2.43 -10.18 9.29
N GLY A 95 -2.02 -11.15 10.07
CA GLY A 95 -2.39 -11.22 11.47
C GLY A 95 -3.89 -11.46 11.63
N LYS A 96 -4.56 -10.58 12.33
CA LYS A 96 -5.99 -10.73 12.62
C LYS A 96 -6.88 -9.97 11.64
N ASP A 97 -6.28 -9.22 10.72
CA ASP A 97 -7.06 -8.40 9.81
C ASP A 97 -6.94 -8.92 8.38
N GLU A 98 -7.85 -8.48 7.53
CA GLU A 98 -7.93 -8.94 6.16
C GLU A 98 -8.45 -7.83 5.25
N ILE A 99 -7.85 -7.74 4.05
CA ILE A 99 -8.36 -6.88 2.99
C ILE A 99 -8.95 -7.79 1.94
N THR A 100 -10.24 -7.66 1.68
CA THR A 100 -10.93 -8.52 0.71
C THR A 100 -11.16 -7.79 -0.61
N VAL A 101 -11.35 -8.57 -1.67
CA VAL A 101 -11.72 -8.02 -2.98
C VAL A 101 -13.04 -7.27 -2.85
N GLU A 102 -13.97 -7.80 -2.07
CA GLU A 102 -15.26 -7.15 -1.84
C GLU A 102 -15.12 -5.78 -1.22
N GLU A 103 -14.24 -5.66 -0.25
CA GLU A 103 -13.98 -4.37 0.40
C GLU A 103 -13.46 -3.36 -0.62
N LEU A 104 -12.47 -3.76 -1.42
CA LEU A 104 -11.91 -2.87 -2.43
C LEU A 104 -12.91 -2.51 -3.50
N SER A 105 -13.76 -3.44 -3.89
CA SER A 105 -14.80 -3.19 -4.88
C SER A 105 -15.80 -2.16 -4.38
N LYS A 106 -16.17 -2.24 -3.12
CA LYS A 106 -17.08 -1.28 -2.51
C LYS A 106 -16.50 0.13 -2.52
N LEU A 107 -15.22 0.24 -2.19
CA LEU A 107 -14.57 1.54 -2.10
C LEU A 107 -14.31 2.15 -3.47
N SER A 108 -14.01 1.32 -4.47
CA SER A 108 -13.61 1.80 -5.80
C SER A 108 -14.74 1.84 -6.81
N GLY A 109 -15.90 1.27 -6.47
CA GLY A 109 -17.01 1.16 -7.40
C GLY A 109 -16.93 -0.11 -8.22
N ARG A 110 -15.76 -0.59 -8.50
CA ARG A 110 -15.55 -1.89 -9.11
C ARG A 110 -14.07 -2.24 -9.04
N PHE A 111 -13.79 -3.51 -9.14
CA PHE A 111 -12.44 -4.01 -9.01
C PHE A 111 -12.10 -4.90 -10.20
N ASN A 112 -10.91 -4.76 -10.71
CA ASN A 112 -10.43 -5.52 -11.83
C ASN A 112 -9.69 -6.77 -11.33
N TYR A 113 -10.29 -7.93 -11.53
CA TYR A 113 -9.65 -9.18 -11.10
C TYR A 113 -8.32 -9.45 -11.78
N GLU A 114 -8.11 -8.86 -12.95
CA GLU A 114 -6.85 -9.00 -13.65
C GLU A 114 -5.68 -8.43 -12.87
N PHE A 115 -5.97 -7.51 -11.97
CA PHE A 115 -4.94 -6.93 -11.12
C PHE A 115 -4.14 -8.01 -10.38
N VAL A 116 -4.85 -8.95 -9.76
CA VAL A 116 -4.17 -9.99 -8.98
C VAL A 116 -3.26 -10.84 -9.86
N CYS A 117 -3.75 -11.21 -11.05
CA CYS A 117 -2.98 -12.04 -11.98
C CYS A 117 -1.76 -11.29 -12.51
N CYS A 118 -1.95 -10.05 -12.92
CA CYS A 118 -0.87 -9.25 -13.47
C CYS A 118 0.19 -8.96 -12.43
N LEU A 119 -0.22 -8.68 -11.22
CA LEU A 119 0.70 -8.39 -10.14
C LEU A 119 1.63 -9.56 -9.89
N GLY A 120 1.08 -10.77 -9.88
CA GLY A 120 1.87 -11.96 -9.65
C GLY A 120 2.89 -12.25 -10.73
N LYS A 121 2.65 -11.78 -11.95
CA LYS A 121 3.56 -11.99 -13.06
C LYS A 121 4.58 -10.88 -13.20
N ARG A 122 4.14 -9.66 -13.03
CA ARG A 122 4.91 -8.50 -13.40
C ARG A 122 5.90 -8.06 -12.34
N ILE A 123 5.50 -8.15 -11.10
CA ILE A 123 6.32 -7.65 -10.01
C ILE A 123 7.29 -8.73 -9.56
N PRO A 124 8.59 -8.44 -9.58
CA PRO A 124 9.58 -9.41 -9.14
C PRO A 124 9.32 -9.83 -7.71
N ARG A 125 9.45 -11.08 -7.46
CA ARG A 125 9.29 -11.59 -6.11
C ARG A 125 10.58 -11.37 -5.37
N VAL A 126 10.56 -10.46 -4.49
CA VAL A 126 11.71 -10.19 -3.65
C VAL A 126 11.49 -10.93 -2.35
N TYR A 127 12.36 -11.84 -2.10
CA TYR A 127 12.25 -12.65 -0.91
C TYR A 127 13.17 -12.12 0.13
N THR A 128 12.56 -11.56 1.08
CA THR A 128 13.33 -11.02 2.14
C THR A 128 13.02 -11.85 3.32
N GLY A 129 13.97 -12.36 3.75
CA GLY A 129 13.77 -13.03 4.90
C GLY A 129 12.44 -13.58 5.07
N GLY A 130 12.35 -13.96 5.07
CA GLY A 130 11.35 -14.26 5.15
C GLY A 130 10.94 -15.24 4.46
N ASP A 131 11.10 -15.46 4.15
CA ASP A 131 10.80 -15.93 3.38
C ASP A 131 10.81 -15.89 2.36
N PHE A 132 11.17 -15.96 2.40
CA PHE A 132 11.19 -15.54 1.32
C PHE A 132 11.90 -15.98 0.55
N ASP A 133 12.18 -16.72 0.38
CA ASP A 133 12.69 -16.95 -0.24
C ASP A 133 12.78 -16.56 -1.07
N LEU A 134 13.12 -16.66 -1.21
CA LEU A 134 13.19 -15.95 -1.74
C LEU A 134 12.97 -15.75 -2.56
N MET A 135 13.26 -15.84 -3.09
CA MET A 135 12.84 -15.37 -3.63
C MET A 135 12.28 -15.81 -4.16
N LYS A 136 11.81 -16.36 -4.15
CA LYS A 136 11.34 -16.66 -4.38
C LYS A 136 10.78 -16.66 -4.72
#